data_0f1ec903040064a57b79933f28a26828
#
_entry.id   0f1ec903040064a57b79933f28a26828
#
_cell.length_a   1.000
_cell.length_b   1.000
_cell.length_c   1.000
_cell.angle_alpha   90.00
_cell.angle_beta   90.00
_cell.angle_gamma   90.00
#
_symmetry.space_group_name_H-M   'P 1'
#
loop_
_entity.id
_entity.type
_entity.pdbx_description
1 polymer ?
#
loop_
_entity_poly.entity_id
_entity_poly.type
_entity_poly.pdbx_seq_one_letter_code
_entity_poly.pdbx_strand_id
1 'polypeptide(L)'
;MFVSRRLATSARLRQFAYQPRAIPIQTSSFSTSRCHNAISDSLRQKAQQNNQQFKLDNLFNVKDKVALISGGGTGIGLMATQTLAVNGAKVYITGRTEEKLNRVAELYGKEIPGSIIPVPADITSKESIQNLADAISQRESHLSILINNAGISSHTQTTEHDNANDLRKSLFDDPDATIKDWEDVYRTNVPQLFFMTTAFLPLLKNGSKTHHGWSSTVINISSISGIVKTAQHHFAYNASKAAAIHLTKMLANEISGSPESRLPIRINNIAPGVFPSEMTTGESDEMQKSYIPKEKYEKKTPARRPGKDEDMGSAVLFAATNQYLNGQTVVVDGGYVLAAGSV
;
A
#
# COMPACT_ATOMS: atom_id res chain seq x y z
N MET A 1 68.05 -5.92 17.80
CA MET A 1 68.18 -6.43 19.17
C MET A 1 66.88 -6.24 19.88
N PHE A 2 66.36 -7.27 20.54
CA PHE A 2 65.10 -7.52 21.23
C PHE A 2 64.00 -8.16 20.36
N VAL A 3 64.02 -9.43 20.34
CA VAL A 3 63.58 -10.60 21.08
C VAL A 3 62.05 -10.73 21.19
N SER A 4 61.57 -11.67 20.40
CA SER A 4 60.29 -12.34 20.40
C SER A 4 59.94 -12.99 21.75
N ARG A 5 58.71 -12.87 22.22
CA ARG A 5 58.11 -13.84 23.12
C ARG A 5 56.70 -14.23 22.62
N ARG A 6 56.60 -15.42 22.08
CA ARG A 6 55.35 -16.17 21.92
C ARG A 6 54.94 -16.70 23.30
N LEU A 7 53.71 -16.45 23.70
CA LEU A 7 53.04 -17.20 24.77
C LEU A 7 51.95 -18.05 24.12
N ALA A 8 52.22 -19.36 24.06
CA ALA A 8 51.23 -20.35 23.74
C ALA A 8 50.47 -20.73 25.03
N THR A 9 49.20 -20.44 25.09
CA THR A 9 48.31 -20.97 26.11
C THR A 9 47.40 -22.03 25.49
N SER A 10 47.73 -23.28 25.80
CA SER A 10 46.93 -24.46 25.48
C SER A 10 45.70 -24.49 26.38
N ALA A 11 44.54 -24.18 25.86
CA ALA A 11 43.28 -24.45 26.52
C ALA A 11 42.87 -25.90 26.32
N ARG A 12 42.95 -26.69 27.37
CA ARG A 12 42.40 -28.06 27.38
C ARG A 12 40.89 -27.97 27.41
N LEU A 13 40.27 -28.37 26.30
CA LEU A 13 38.86 -28.68 26.22
C LEU A 13 38.57 -29.92 27.08
N ARG A 14 37.91 -29.74 28.23
CA ARG A 14 37.26 -30.82 28.97
C ARG A 14 35.99 -31.21 28.22
N GLN A 15 36.00 -32.37 27.60
CA GLN A 15 34.79 -33.03 27.15
C GLN A 15 33.94 -33.44 28.37
N PHE A 16 32.83 -32.73 28.60
CA PHE A 16 31.79 -33.22 29.47
C PHE A 16 30.96 -34.25 28.70
N ALA A 17 31.18 -35.53 29.01
CA ALA A 17 30.31 -36.59 28.57
C ALA A 17 28.97 -36.44 29.29
N TYR A 18 27.92 -36.03 28.56
CA TYR A 18 26.54 -36.02 29.02
C TYR A 18 26.04 -37.48 29.04
N GLN A 19 25.90 -38.04 30.24
CA GLN A 19 25.17 -39.31 30.41
C GLN A 19 23.70 -38.98 30.64
N PRO A 20 22.81 -39.43 29.78
CA PRO A 20 21.37 -39.27 30.02
C PRO A 20 20.95 -40.17 31.18
N ARG A 21 20.59 -39.57 32.31
CA ARG A 21 19.86 -40.30 33.36
C ARG A 21 18.47 -40.62 32.82
N ALA A 22 18.17 -41.91 32.69
CA ALA A 22 16.83 -42.39 32.42
C ALA A 22 15.88 -41.96 33.57
N ILE A 23 14.99 -41.03 33.29
CA ILE A 23 13.89 -40.72 34.18
C ILE A 23 12.86 -41.84 33.99
N PRO A 24 12.45 -42.53 35.07
CA PRO A 24 11.42 -43.54 34.94
C PRO A 24 10.10 -42.83 34.52
N ILE A 25 9.63 -43.17 33.34
CA ILE A 25 8.31 -42.75 32.88
C ILE A 25 7.30 -43.53 33.72
N GLN A 26 6.73 -42.87 34.76
CA GLN A 26 5.51 -43.34 35.37
C GLN A 26 4.42 -43.25 34.31
N THR A 27 4.05 -44.40 33.75
CA THR A 27 2.85 -44.52 32.98
C THR A 27 1.65 -44.42 33.93
N SER A 28 1.24 -43.18 34.25
CA SER A 28 -0.07 -42.95 34.77
C SER A 28 -1.05 -43.31 33.66
N SER A 29 -1.79 -44.35 33.87
CA SER A 29 -2.95 -44.69 33.04
C SER A 29 -3.91 -43.51 33.12
N PHE A 30 -3.81 -42.59 32.16
CA PHE A 30 -4.88 -41.62 31.94
C PHE A 30 -6.12 -42.42 31.58
N SER A 31 -6.99 -42.64 32.57
CA SER A 31 -8.36 -43.02 32.34
C SER A 31 -8.99 -41.93 31.52
N THR A 32 -9.06 -42.15 30.21
CA THR A 32 -9.89 -41.33 29.31
C THR A 32 -11.33 -41.64 29.64
N SER A 33 -11.83 -41.08 30.73
CA SER A 33 -13.27 -40.90 30.91
C SER A 33 -13.72 -40.03 29.75
N ARG A 34 -14.25 -40.64 28.69
CA ARG A 34 -14.86 -39.96 27.56
C ARG A 34 -16.09 -39.19 28.10
N CYS A 35 -15.85 -37.93 28.52
CA CYS A 35 -16.92 -36.97 28.55
C CYS A 35 -17.28 -36.66 27.09
N HIS A 36 -18.00 -37.58 26.44
CA HIS A 36 -18.78 -37.33 25.25
C HIS A 36 -19.98 -36.51 25.66
N ASN A 37 -19.78 -35.26 26.06
CA ASN A 37 -20.87 -34.30 25.97
C ASN A 37 -21.14 -34.13 24.47
N ALA A 38 -22.15 -34.82 23.97
CA ALA A 38 -22.56 -34.69 22.56
C ALA A 38 -22.82 -33.20 22.30
N ILE A 39 -21.99 -32.59 21.41
CA ILE A 39 -22.17 -31.19 21.01
C ILE A 39 -23.58 -31.07 20.42
N SER A 40 -24.41 -30.20 21.00
CA SER A 40 -25.81 -30.02 20.54
C SER A 40 -25.81 -29.52 19.07
N ASP A 41 -26.84 -29.92 18.32
CA ASP A 41 -26.99 -29.50 16.93
C ASP A 41 -27.12 -27.98 16.79
N SER A 42 -27.72 -27.30 17.77
CA SER A 42 -27.77 -25.83 17.82
C SER A 42 -26.38 -25.21 17.95
N LEU A 43 -25.45 -25.80 18.70
CA LEU A 43 -24.08 -25.33 18.84
C LEU A 43 -23.28 -25.59 17.54
N ARG A 44 -23.51 -26.73 16.90
CA ARG A 44 -22.91 -27.03 15.57
C ARG A 44 -23.37 -26.04 14.51
N GLN A 45 -24.69 -25.73 14.47
CA GLN A 45 -25.24 -24.74 13.54
C GLN A 45 -24.62 -23.33 13.75
N LYS A 46 -24.53 -22.90 15.03
CA LYS A 46 -23.84 -21.61 15.35
C LYS A 46 -22.38 -21.60 14.91
N ALA A 47 -21.65 -22.68 15.13
CA ALA A 47 -20.25 -22.81 14.68
C ALA A 47 -20.14 -22.77 13.14
N GLN A 48 -21.06 -23.44 12.42
CA GLN A 48 -21.12 -23.40 10.97
C GLN A 48 -21.44 -22.00 10.44
N GLN A 49 -22.40 -21.28 11.06
CA GLN A 49 -22.67 -19.88 10.73
C GLN A 49 -21.46 -18.98 10.98
N ASN A 50 -20.75 -19.19 12.09
CA ASN A 50 -19.52 -18.46 12.38
C ASN A 50 -18.45 -18.72 11.32
N ASN A 51 -18.28 -19.95 10.84
CA ASN A 51 -17.33 -20.29 9.78
C ASN A 51 -17.60 -19.55 8.46
N GLN A 52 -18.84 -19.16 8.16
CA GLN A 52 -19.15 -18.40 6.94
C GLN A 52 -18.43 -17.04 6.91
N GLN A 53 -18.19 -16.41 8.06
CA GLN A 53 -17.51 -15.11 8.14
C GLN A 53 -16.07 -15.17 7.63
N PHE A 54 -15.42 -16.34 7.66
CA PHE A 54 -14.05 -16.55 7.23
C PHE A 54 -13.90 -16.95 5.76
N LYS A 55 -14.99 -17.06 5.01
CA LYS A 55 -14.91 -17.30 3.57
C LYS A 55 -14.31 -16.07 2.86
N LEU A 56 -13.54 -16.29 1.80
CA LEU A 56 -12.87 -15.22 1.04
C LEU A 56 -13.87 -14.15 0.55
N ASP A 57 -15.02 -14.57 0.05
CA ASP A 57 -16.09 -13.67 -0.42
C ASP A 57 -16.66 -12.78 0.69
N ASN A 58 -16.49 -13.14 1.96
CA ASN A 58 -16.90 -12.31 3.09
C ASN A 58 -15.74 -11.47 3.63
N LEU A 59 -14.52 -12.05 3.71
CA LEU A 59 -13.34 -11.35 4.22
C LEU A 59 -12.91 -10.19 3.30
N PHE A 60 -13.01 -10.38 1.99
CA PHE A 60 -12.56 -9.43 0.98
C PHE A 60 -13.73 -8.88 0.13
N ASN A 61 -14.90 -8.72 0.74
CA ASN A 61 -16.11 -8.30 0.05
C ASN A 61 -16.07 -6.80 -0.28
N VAL A 62 -15.93 -6.49 -1.56
CA VAL A 62 -16.07 -5.13 -2.12
C VAL A 62 -17.25 -5.01 -3.09
N LYS A 63 -18.08 -6.06 -3.19
CA LYS A 63 -19.27 -6.06 -4.02
C LYS A 63 -20.21 -4.91 -3.61
N ASP A 64 -20.76 -4.24 -4.61
CA ASP A 64 -21.67 -3.09 -4.45
C ASP A 64 -21.05 -1.87 -3.73
N LYS A 65 -19.73 -1.85 -3.54
CA LYS A 65 -19.02 -0.67 -3.04
C LYS A 65 -18.77 0.32 -4.16
N VAL A 66 -18.90 1.61 -3.85
CA VAL A 66 -18.52 2.69 -4.76
C VAL A 66 -17.09 3.11 -4.41
N ALA A 67 -16.22 3.07 -5.39
CA ALA A 67 -14.81 3.44 -5.26
C ALA A 67 -14.45 4.60 -6.20
N LEU A 68 -13.52 5.47 -5.79
CA LEU A 68 -12.88 6.49 -6.61
C LEU A 68 -11.36 6.33 -6.52
N ILE A 69 -10.68 6.30 -7.68
CA ILE A 69 -9.23 6.10 -7.76
C ILE A 69 -8.60 7.21 -8.60
N SER A 70 -7.71 8.01 -8.00
CA SER A 70 -6.91 8.97 -8.75
C SER A 70 -5.71 8.28 -9.42
N GLY A 71 -5.42 8.64 -10.67
CA GLY A 71 -4.40 7.96 -11.47
C GLY A 71 -4.79 6.50 -11.81
N GLY A 72 -6.09 6.21 -11.95
CA GLY A 72 -6.62 4.85 -12.19
C GLY A 72 -6.36 4.29 -13.59
N GLY A 73 -5.71 5.06 -14.49
CA GLY A 73 -5.52 4.71 -15.88
C GLY A 73 -4.28 3.87 -16.20
N THR A 74 -3.28 3.80 -15.31
CA THR A 74 -2.03 3.05 -15.54
C THR A 74 -1.42 2.57 -14.22
N GLY A 75 -0.43 1.68 -14.30
CA GLY A 75 0.39 1.24 -13.16
C GLY A 75 -0.41 0.77 -11.96
N ILE A 76 -0.01 1.20 -10.76
CA ILE A 76 -0.65 0.80 -9.48
C ILE A 76 -2.13 1.19 -9.42
N GLY A 77 -2.49 2.36 -9.98
CA GLY A 77 -3.88 2.78 -10.06
C GLY A 77 -4.74 1.84 -10.91
N LEU A 78 -4.22 1.36 -12.04
CA LEU A 78 -4.89 0.35 -12.86
C LEU A 78 -5.00 -1.00 -12.15
N MET A 79 -3.96 -1.43 -11.42
CA MET A 79 -4.00 -2.66 -10.61
C MET A 79 -5.14 -2.59 -9.58
N ALA A 80 -5.26 -1.45 -8.88
CA ALA A 80 -6.34 -1.22 -7.93
C ALA A 80 -7.73 -1.17 -8.60
N THR A 81 -7.82 -0.50 -9.77
CA THR A 81 -9.04 -0.40 -10.57
C THR A 81 -9.55 -1.78 -10.98
N GLN A 82 -8.71 -2.58 -11.60
CA GLN A 82 -9.06 -3.95 -12.00
C GLN A 82 -9.47 -4.79 -10.80
N THR A 83 -8.66 -4.75 -9.72
CA THR A 83 -8.93 -5.55 -8.52
C THR A 83 -10.30 -5.26 -7.92
N LEU A 84 -10.67 -3.99 -7.75
CA LEU A 84 -11.96 -3.65 -7.16
C LEU A 84 -13.12 -3.95 -8.12
N ALA A 85 -12.96 -3.65 -9.41
CA ALA A 85 -14.04 -3.81 -10.39
C ALA A 85 -14.38 -5.28 -10.67
N VAL A 86 -13.38 -6.17 -10.81
CA VAL A 86 -13.63 -7.61 -11.02
C VAL A 86 -14.25 -8.30 -9.79
N ASN A 87 -14.08 -7.69 -8.61
CA ASN A 87 -14.71 -8.14 -7.37
C ASN A 87 -16.05 -7.43 -7.05
N GLY A 88 -16.65 -6.77 -8.05
CA GLY A 88 -18.02 -6.28 -7.99
C GLY A 88 -18.19 -4.85 -7.50
N ALA A 89 -17.10 -4.07 -7.35
CA ALA A 89 -17.21 -2.65 -7.02
C ALA A 89 -17.54 -1.80 -8.25
N LYS A 90 -18.28 -0.70 -8.06
CA LYS A 90 -18.41 0.39 -9.03
C LYS A 90 -17.22 1.33 -8.85
N VAL A 91 -16.32 1.38 -9.83
CA VAL A 91 -15.05 2.09 -9.73
C VAL A 91 -15.03 3.30 -10.65
N TYR A 92 -14.98 4.48 -10.08
CA TYR A 92 -14.68 5.72 -10.77
C TYR A 92 -13.17 5.89 -10.86
N ILE A 93 -12.64 6.19 -12.04
CA ILE A 93 -11.23 6.45 -12.25
C ILE A 93 -11.03 7.88 -12.74
N THR A 94 -10.06 8.59 -12.17
CA THR A 94 -9.76 9.97 -12.54
C THR A 94 -8.28 10.18 -12.85
N GLY A 95 -8.01 11.14 -13.71
CA GLY A 95 -6.69 11.54 -14.18
C GLY A 95 -6.83 12.61 -15.26
N ARG A 96 -5.70 13.16 -15.71
CA ARG A 96 -5.69 14.26 -16.71
C ARG A 96 -5.94 13.79 -18.15
N THR A 97 -5.53 12.58 -18.49
CA THR A 97 -5.57 12.05 -19.86
C THR A 97 -6.83 11.22 -20.06
N GLU A 98 -7.86 11.84 -20.61
CA GLU A 98 -9.17 11.21 -20.81
C GLU A 98 -9.10 9.96 -21.68
N GLU A 99 -8.28 9.96 -22.73
CA GLU A 99 -8.11 8.83 -23.64
C GLU A 99 -7.61 7.58 -22.91
N LYS A 100 -6.67 7.72 -21.97
CA LYS A 100 -6.19 6.59 -21.16
C LYS A 100 -7.29 6.04 -20.25
N LEU A 101 -8.08 6.91 -19.62
CA LEU A 101 -9.19 6.51 -18.75
C LEU A 101 -10.29 5.77 -19.55
N ASN A 102 -10.67 6.30 -20.71
CA ASN A 102 -11.65 5.69 -21.59
C ASN A 102 -11.16 4.32 -22.07
N ARG A 103 -9.89 4.22 -22.47
CA ARG A 103 -9.27 2.96 -22.88
C ARG A 103 -9.32 1.89 -21.79
N VAL A 104 -9.04 2.25 -20.55
CA VAL A 104 -9.16 1.34 -19.41
C VAL A 104 -10.59 0.86 -19.21
N ALA A 105 -11.59 1.75 -19.32
CA ALA A 105 -12.99 1.37 -19.21
C ALA A 105 -13.42 0.42 -20.33
N GLU A 106 -12.95 0.64 -21.55
CA GLU A 106 -13.24 -0.22 -22.71
C GLU A 106 -12.58 -1.61 -22.60
N LEU A 107 -11.31 -1.66 -22.20
CA LEU A 107 -10.54 -2.91 -22.13
C LEU A 107 -10.94 -3.76 -20.92
N TYR A 108 -11.12 -3.15 -19.76
CA TYR A 108 -11.25 -3.87 -18.49
C TYR A 108 -12.63 -3.76 -17.84
N GLY A 109 -13.52 -2.91 -18.37
CA GLY A 109 -14.84 -2.67 -17.80
C GLY A 109 -15.96 -3.55 -18.37
N LYS A 110 -15.67 -4.43 -19.35
CA LYS A 110 -16.65 -5.33 -19.98
C LYS A 110 -16.66 -6.70 -19.33
N GLU A 111 -17.85 -7.31 -19.22
CA GLU A 111 -18.03 -8.70 -18.74
C GLU A 111 -17.46 -8.95 -17.33
N ILE A 112 -17.52 -7.93 -16.47
CA ILE A 112 -17.10 -8.01 -15.07
C ILE A 112 -18.29 -7.77 -14.13
N PRO A 113 -18.24 -8.28 -12.88
CA PRO A 113 -19.32 -8.07 -11.90
C PRO A 113 -19.54 -6.61 -11.50
N GLY A 114 -18.50 -5.78 -11.50
CA GLY A 114 -18.56 -4.36 -11.20
C GLY A 114 -18.61 -3.49 -12.44
N SER A 115 -18.07 -2.27 -12.35
CA SER A 115 -17.96 -1.34 -13.48
C SER A 115 -16.78 -0.39 -13.32
N ILE A 116 -16.27 0.11 -14.46
CA ILE A 116 -15.21 1.13 -14.50
C ILE A 116 -15.75 2.35 -15.23
N ILE A 117 -15.73 3.51 -14.57
CA ILE A 117 -16.35 4.75 -15.06
C ILE A 117 -15.28 5.86 -15.07
N PRO A 118 -14.88 6.36 -16.24
CA PRO A 118 -13.93 7.46 -16.36
C PRO A 118 -14.58 8.81 -15.99
N VAL A 119 -13.85 9.62 -15.21
CA VAL A 119 -14.19 11.01 -14.90
C VAL A 119 -12.90 11.83 -14.90
N PRO A 120 -12.55 12.49 -16.00
CA PRO A 120 -11.32 13.26 -16.10
C PRO A 120 -11.29 14.42 -15.08
N ALA A 121 -10.14 14.58 -14.38
CA ALA A 121 -9.90 15.70 -13.49
C ALA A 121 -8.40 15.89 -13.23
N ASP A 122 -7.99 17.13 -12.95
CA ASP A 122 -6.66 17.46 -12.45
C ASP A 122 -6.67 17.59 -10.93
N ILE A 123 -6.09 16.61 -10.25
CA ILE A 123 -6.03 16.54 -8.77
C ILE A 123 -5.03 17.56 -8.17
N THR A 124 -4.32 18.34 -8.97
CA THR A 124 -3.44 19.43 -8.51
C THR A 124 -4.17 20.77 -8.45
N SER A 125 -5.44 20.84 -8.89
CA SER A 125 -6.31 21.99 -8.85
C SER A 125 -7.47 21.76 -7.86
N LYS A 126 -7.58 22.63 -6.85
CA LYS A 126 -8.68 22.56 -5.88
C LYS A 126 -10.05 22.74 -6.53
N GLU A 127 -10.15 23.59 -7.56
CA GLU A 127 -11.37 23.78 -8.34
C GLU A 127 -11.76 22.51 -9.10
N SER A 128 -10.77 21.85 -9.75
CA SER A 128 -11.02 20.60 -10.45
C SER A 128 -11.41 19.47 -9.49
N ILE A 129 -10.85 19.42 -8.29
CA ILE A 129 -11.26 18.47 -7.24
C ILE A 129 -12.71 18.75 -6.79
N GLN A 130 -13.11 20.01 -6.65
CA GLN A 130 -14.50 20.38 -6.32
C GLN A 130 -15.45 19.90 -7.42
N ASN A 131 -15.14 20.20 -8.68
CA ASN A 131 -15.96 19.78 -9.83
C ASN A 131 -16.07 18.25 -9.90
N LEU A 132 -14.99 17.52 -9.59
CA LEU A 132 -15.00 16.05 -9.50
C LEU A 132 -15.93 15.58 -8.37
N ALA A 133 -15.85 16.20 -7.18
CA ALA A 133 -16.69 15.84 -6.06
C ALA A 133 -18.19 16.09 -6.36
N ASP A 134 -18.50 17.21 -7.02
CA ASP A 134 -19.85 17.54 -7.46
C ASP A 134 -20.38 16.54 -8.50
N ALA A 135 -19.56 16.21 -9.50
CA ALA A 135 -19.90 15.22 -10.52
C ALA A 135 -20.15 13.80 -9.95
N ILE A 136 -19.40 13.38 -8.95
CA ILE A 136 -19.63 12.11 -8.26
C ILE A 136 -20.89 12.21 -7.38
N SER A 137 -21.09 13.32 -6.65
CA SER A 137 -22.25 13.51 -5.78
C SER A 137 -23.60 13.53 -6.54
N GLN A 138 -23.58 13.95 -7.81
CA GLN A 138 -24.76 13.88 -8.68
C GLN A 138 -25.12 12.45 -9.12
N ARG A 139 -24.14 11.53 -9.11
CA ARG A 139 -24.30 10.14 -9.57
C ARG A 139 -24.44 9.15 -8.41
N GLU A 140 -23.84 9.47 -7.26
CA GLU A 140 -23.74 8.56 -6.11
C GLU A 140 -24.14 9.26 -4.82
N SER A 141 -24.92 8.59 -4.00
CA SER A 141 -25.30 9.06 -2.66
C SER A 141 -24.20 8.85 -1.62
N HIS A 142 -23.19 8.03 -1.94
CA HIS A 142 -22.12 7.66 -1.03
C HIS A 142 -20.85 7.24 -1.76
N LEU A 143 -19.73 7.24 -1.04
CA LEU A 143 -18.45 6.68 -1.47
C LEU A 143 -17.94 5.74 -0.36
N SER A 144 -17.55 4.52 -0.73
CA SER A 144 -17.06 3.51 0.21
C SER A 144 -15.54 3.46 0.28
N ILE A 145 -14.87 3.72 -0.86
CA ILE A 145 -13.41 3.60 -1.00
C ILE A 145 -12.89 4.78 -1.81
N LEU A 146 -11.94 5.53 -1.26
CA LEU A 146 -11.16 6.55 -1.98
C LEU A 146 -9.71 6.10 -2.04
N ILE A 147 -9.14 5.97 -3.24
CA ILE A 147 -7.71 5.65 -3.42
C ILE A 147 -7.00 6.86 -4.04
N ASN A 148 -6.18 7.53 -3.25
CA ASN A 148 -5.33 8.61 -3.70
C ASN A 148 -4.01 8.01 -4.18
N ASN A 149 -3.92 7.72 -5.48
CA ASN A 149 -2.78 7.04 -6.09
C ASN A 149 -1.95 7.95 -7.01
N ALA A 150 -2.54 8.95 -7.64
CA ALA A 150 -1.82 9.81 -8.57
C ALA A 150 -0.57 10.43 -7.95
N GLY A 151 0.51 10.48 -8.71
CA GLY A 151 1.79 11.03 -8.27
C GLY A 151 2.79 11.11 -9.42
N ILE A 152 3.87 11.84 -9.20
CA ILE A 152 4.99 11.98 -10.14
C ILE A 152 6.31 11.70 -9.43
N SER A 153 7.34 11.31 -10.20
CA SER A 153 8.72 11.21 -9.74
C SER A 153 9.41 12.58 -9.82
N SER A 154 10.57 12.72 -9.17
CA SER A 154 11.47 13.87 -9.29
C SER A 154 12.54 13.62 -10.34
N HIS A 155 13.27 14.69 -10.69
CA HIS A 155 14.57 14.58 -11.36
C HIS A 155 15.52 13.67 -10.58
N THR A 156 16.41 12.96 -11.30
CA THR A 156 17.41 12.05 -10.74
C THR A 156 18.74 12.73 -10.52
N GLN A 157 19.33 12.57 -9.33
CA GLN A 157 20.60 13.18 -8.95
C GLN A 157 21.61 12.12 -8.51
N THR A 158 22.76 12.04 -9.17
CA THR A 158 23.83 11.09 -8.84
C THR A 158 24.58 11.54 -7.59
N THR A 159 24.85 10.60 -6.68
CA THR A 159 25.52 10.87 -5.40
C THR A 159 26.84 10.11 -5.23
N GLU A 160 27.21 9.29 -6.21
CA GLU A 160 28.42 8.46 -6.20
C GLU A 160 29.62 9.28 -6.68
N HIS A 161 30.12 10.18 -5.80
CA HIS A 161 31.28 11.06 -6.05
C HIS A 161 32.24 11.03 -4.88
N ASP A 162 33.54 10.99 -5.17
CA ASP A 162 34.60 10.88 -4.16
C ASP A 162 35.01 12.26 -3.56
N ASN A 163 34.55 13.37 -4.13
CA ASN A 163 34.89 14.70 -3.64
C ASN A 163 33.73 15.68 -3.67
N ALA A 164 33.82 16.71 -2.84
CA ALA A 164 32.77 17.70 -2.64
C ALA A 164 32.43 18.54 -3.89
N ASN A 165 33.41 18.80 -4.76
CA ASN A 165 33.17 19.61 -5.94
C ASN A 165 32.33 18.87 -6.98
N ASP A 166 32.59 17.58 -7.22
CA ASP A 166 31.83 16.79 -8.16
C ASP A 166 30.45 16.46 -7.58
N LEU A 167 30.35 16.21 -6.27
CA LEU A 167 29.07 16.07 -5.60
C LEU A 167 28.23 17.34 -5.73
N ARG A 168 28.81 18.53 -5.51
CA ARG A 168 28.14 19.82 -5.70
C ARG A 168 27.64 19.99 -7.14
N LYS A 169 28.49 19.68 -8.15
CA LYS A 169 28.07 19.76 -9.56
C LYS A 169 26.84 18.91 -9.84
N SER A 170 26.81 17.68 -9.32
CA SER A 170 25.69 16.78 -9.54
C SER A 170 24.41 17.16 -8.77
N LEU A 171 24.54 17.75 -7.58
CA LEU A 171 23.37 18.04 -6.73
C LEU A 171 22.87 19.48 -6.84
N PHE A 172 23.77 20.44 -7.09
CA PHE A 172 23.45 21.88 -7.05
C PHE A 172 23.60 22.58 -8.40
N ASP A 173 24.65 22.26 -9.15
CA ASP A 173 24.95 22.93 -10.43
C ASP A 173 24.26 22.26 -11.64
N ASP A 174 23.61 21.11 -11.44
CA ASP A 174 22.77 20.42 -12.44
C ASP A 174 21.60 21.33 -12.84
N PRO A 175 21.44 21.67 -14.14
CA PRO A 175 20.40 22.58 -14.62
C PRO A 175 18.97 22.08 -14.32
N ASP A 176 18.75 20.76 -14.15
CA ASP A 176 17.47 20.14 -13.82
C ASP A 176 17.23 20.05 -12.31
N ALA A 177 18.25 20.30 -11.46
CA ALA A 177 18.14 20.36 -10.01
C ALA A 177 17.53 21.71 -9.57
N THR A 178 16.26 21.92 -9.77
CA THR A 178 15.57 23.19 -9.57
C THR A 178 14.60 23.16 -8.38
N ILE A 179 14.35 24.32 -7.76
CA ILE A 179 13.26 24.50 -6.78
C ILE A 179 11.91 24.13 -7.41
N LYS A 180 11.73 24.41 -8.71
CA LYS A 180 10.51 24.08 -9.45
C LYS A 180 10.23 22.57 -9.50
N ASP A 181 11.27 21.71 -9.68
CA ASP A 181 11.10 20.25 -9.60
C ASP A 181 10.56 19.85 -8.22
N TRP A 182 11.11 20.39 -7.14
CA TRP A 182 10.63 20.15 -5.79
C TRP A 182 9.17 20.59 -5.59
N GLU A 183 8.83 21.80 -6.05
CA GLU A 183 7.46 22.33 -5.95
C GLU A 183 6.46 21.47 -6.72
N ASP A 184 6.77 21.05 -7.93
CA ASP A 184 5.89 20.23 -8.78
C ASP A 184 5.68 18.85 -8.18
N VAL A 185 6.73 18.22 -7.67
CA VAL A 185 6.67 16.92 -6.99
C VAL A 185 5.81 17.03 -5.73
N TYR A 186 6.06 18.03 -4.86
CA TYR A 186 5.27 18.23 -3.66
C TYR A 186 3.83 18.57 -3.99
N ARG A 187 3.58 19.49 -4.91
CA ARG A 187 2.25 19.90 -5.35
C ARG A 187 1.40 18.74 -5.81
N THR A 188 2.02 17.79 -6.53
CA THR A 188 1.31 16.61 -7.03
C THR A 188 1.16 15.52 -5.98
N ASN A 189 2.21 15.25 -5.17
CA ASN A 189 2.23 14.05 -4.32
C ASN A 189 1.64 14.26 -2.93
N VAL A 190 1.50 15.50 -2.43
CA VAL A 190 1.16 15.76 -1.02
C VAL A 190 -0.18 16.47 -0.84
N PRO A 191 -0.40 17.72 -1.28
CA PRO A 191 -1.65 18.45 -1.03
C PRO A 191 -2.90 17.74 -1.54
N GLN A 192 -2.80 17.03 -2.67
CA GLN A 192 -3.95 16.32 -3.21
C GLN A 192 -4.50 15.25 -2.25
N LEU A 193 -3.67 14.63 -1.41
CA LEU A 193 -4.15 13.68 -0.40
C LEU A 193 -5.10 14.33 0.59
N PHE A 194 -4.77 15.56 1.00
CA PHE A 194 -5.62 16.36 1.89
C PHE A 194 -6.90 16.82 1.18
N PHE A 195 -6.76 17.46 0.01
CA PHE A 195 -7.90 18.06 -0.69
C PHE A 195 -8.87 17.00 -1.22
N MET A 196 -8.39 15.89 -1.79
CA MET A 196 -9.25 14.79 -2.20
C MET A 196 -9.96 14.17 -0.99
N THR A 197 -9.24 13.85 0.08
CA THR A 197 -9.86 13.28 1.28
C THR A 197 -10.94 14.20 1.84
N THR A 198 -10.65 15.50 1.99
CA THR A 198 -11.59 16.45 2.61
C THR A 198 -12.78 16.79 1.73
N ALA A 199 -12.61 16.89 0.41
CA ALA A 199 -13.72 17.13 -0.53
C ALA A 199 -14.74 15.97 -0.52
N PHE A 200 -14.28 14.74 -0.34
CA PHE A 200 -15.13 13.56 -0.34
C PHE A 200 -15.65 13.13 1.04
N LEU A 201 -15.34 13.84 2.13
CA LEU A 201 -15.80 13.49 3.49
C LEU A 201 -17.32 13.28 3.60
N PRO A 202 -18.19 14.10 3.00
CA PRO A 202 -19.64 13.88 3.09
C PRO A 202 -20.07 12.54 2.48
N LEU A 203 -19.56 12.20 1.29
CA LEU A 203 -19.85 10.93 0.62
C LEU A 203 -19.26 9.72 1.36
N LEU A 204 -18.03 9.83 1.90
CA LEU A 204 -17.40 8.80 2.71
C LEU A 204 -18.16 8.53 4.01
N LYS A 205 -18.62 9.60 4.68
CA LYS A 205 -19.48 9.47 5.87
C LYS A 205 -20.77 8.71 5.54
N ASN A 206 -21.40 9.02 4.41
CA ASN A 206 -22.59 8.31 3.96
C ASN A 206 -22.30 6.85 3.64
N GLY A 207 -21.16 6.53 3.01
CA GLY A 207 -20.74 5.16 2.72
C GLY A 207 -20.62 4.28 3.96
N SER A 208 -20.16 4.86 5.07
CA SER A 208 -20.10 4.17 6.36
C SER A 208 -21.47 3.88 6.98
N LYS A 209 -22.52 4.56 6.54
CA LYS A 209 -23.91 4.32 7.00
C LYS A 209 -24.65 3.33 6.12
N THR A 210 -24.26 3.22 4.86
CA THR A 210 -24.97 2.42 3.85
C THR A 210 -24.83 0.92 4.08
N HIS A 211 -23.69 0.47 4.62
CA HIS A 211 -23.40 -0.94 4.81
C HIS A 211 -23.12 -1.24 6.28
N HIS A 212 -23.94 -2.09 6.88
CA HIS A 212 -23.76 -2.50 8.27
C HIS A 212 -22.39 -3.19 8.49
N GLY A 213 -21.68 -2.77 9.55
CA GLY A 213 -20.34 -3.31 9.86
C GLY A 213 -19.23 -2.82 8.93
N TRP A 214 -19.51 -1.85 8.06
CA TRP A 214 -18.53 -1.24 7.16
C TRP A 214 -18.26 0.23 7.53
N SER A 215 -16.99 0.60 7.62
CA SER A 215 -16.54 1.99 7.62
C SER A 215 -15.84 2.30 6.30
N SER A 216 -16.20 3.41 5.68
CA SER A 216 -15.54 3.86 4.45
C SER A 216 -14.05 4.06 4.67
N THR A 217 -13.27 3.94 3.61
CA THR A 217 -11.82 4.01 3.73
C THR A 217 -11.20 4.93 2.69
N VAL A 218 -10.16 5.64 3.12
CA VAL A 218 -9.21 6.33 2.25
C VAL A 218 -7.90 5.52 2.26
N ILE A 219 -7.38 5.22 1.09
CA ILE A 219 -6.10 4.54 0.90
C ILE A 219 -5.19 5.47 0.11
N ASN A 220 -4.15 5.97 0.75
CA ASN A 220 -3.14 6.77 0.10
C ASN A 220 -2.01 5.87 -0.42
N ILE A 221 -1.54 6.09 -1.63
CA ILE A 221 -0.40 5.36 -2.18
C ILE A 221 0.86 6.22 -2.04
N SER A 222 1.70 5.85 -1.08
CA SER A 222 3.01 6.48 -0.91
C SER A 222 4.12 5.71 -1.65
N SER A 223 5.19 5.38 -1.00
CA SER A 223 6.29 4.53 -1.48
C SER A 223 7.18 4.12 -0.31
N ILE A 224 7.90 3.01 -0.45
CA ILE A 224 9.03 2.70 0.44
C ILE A 224 10.10 3.80 0.41
N SER A 225 10.18 4.59 -0.65
CA SER A 225 11.07 5.75 -0.76
C SER A 225 10.84 6.80 0.33
N GLY A 226 9.65 6.84 0.93
CA GLY A 226 9.37 7.66 2.12
C GLY A 226 9.75 7.00 3.46
N ILE A 227 10.29 5.78 3.43
CA ILE A 227 10.65 5.00 4.62
C ILE A 227 12.16 4.75 4.69
N VAL A 228 12.78 4.43 3.55
CA VAL A 228 14.23 4.15 3.50
C VAL A 228 15.05 5.42 3.65
N LYS A 229 16.24 5.30 4.26
CA LYS A 229 17.17 6.42 4.44
C LYS A 229 17.99 6.76 3.19
N THR A 230 18.01 5.88 2.19
CA THR A 230 18.72 6.12 0.93
C THR A 230 17.87 6.97 -0.01
N ALA A 231 18.46 7.98 -0.65
CA ALA A 231 17.75 8.86 -1.59
C ALA A 231 17.33 8.14 -2.88
N GLN A 232 18.01 7.05 -3.25
CA GLN A 232 17.76 6.32 -4.51
C GLN A 232 17.80 7.25 -5.73
N HIS A 233 18.63 8.29 -5.68
CA HIS A 233 18.76 9.39 -6.66
C HIS A 233 17.52 10.33 -6.76
N HIS A 234 16.50 10.21 -5.88
CA HIS A 234 15.24 10.94 -5.97
C HIS A 234 14.91 11.70 -4.68
N PHE A 235 15.69 12.74 -4.32
CA PHE A 235 15.53 13.46 -3.04
C PHE A 235 14.13 14.07 -2.85
N ALA A 236 13.64 14.86 -3.82
CA ALA A 236 12.33 15.51 -3.71
C ALA A 236 11.19 14.49 -3.67
N TYR A 237 11.27 13.42 -4.47
CA TYR A 237 10.29 12.35 -4.45
C TYR A 237 10.24 11.64 -3.09
N ASN A 238 11.39 11.20 -2.56
CA ASN A 238 11.48 10.51 -1.28
C ASN A 238 10.93 11.37 -0.14
N ALA A 239 11.33 12.65 -0.09
CA ALA A 239 10.82 13.60 0.89
C ALA A 239 9.29 13.78 0.77
N SER A 240 8.75 13.89 -0.46
CA SER A 240 7.30 14.00 -0.67
C SER A 240 6.54 12.74 -0.22
N LYS A 241 7.12 11.55 -0.42
CA LYS A 241 6.51 10.28 0.01
C LYS A 241 6.58 10.08 1.52
N ALA A 242 7.62 10.57 2.19
CA ALA A 242 7.66 10.66 3.66
C ALA A 242 6.58 11.60 4.21
N ALA A 243 6.42 12.78 3.60
CA ALA A 243 5.36 13.72 3.93
C ALA A 243 3.96 13.10 3.73
N ALA A 244 3.74 12.34 2.66
CA ALA A 244 2.49 11.64 2.39
C ALA A 244 2.16 10.58 3.47
N ILE A 245 3.16 9.82 3.94
CA ILE A 245 3.02 8.86 5.04
C ILE A 245 2.61 9.58 6.34
N HIS A 246 3.27 10.69 6.67
CA HIS A 246 2.95 11.44 7.88
C HIS A 246 1.58 12.10 7.79
N LEU A 247 1.25 12.74 6.67
CA LEU A 247 -0.05 13.36 6.43
C LEU A 247 -1.19 12.33 6.55
N THR A 248 -0.99 11.11 6.09
CA THR A 248 -1.98 10.03 6.25
C THR A 248 -2.29 9.78 7.73
N LYS A 249 -1.27 9.71 8.59
CA LYS A 249 -1.44 9.52 10.04
C LYS A 249 -2.18 10.70 10.69
N MET A 250 -1.84 11.94 10.28
CA MET A 250 -2.51 13.14 10.76
C MET A 250 -4.00 13.12 10.37
N LEU A 251 -4.33 12.85 9.10
CA LEU A 251 -5.71 12.75 8.63
C LEU A 251 -6.50 11.65 9.35
N ALA A 252 -5.88 10.50 9.58
CA ALA A 252 -6.51 9.41 10.34
C ALA A 252 -6.83 9.81 11.77
N ASN A 253 -5.91 10.51 12.46
CA ASN A 253 -6.10 10.99 13.81
C ASN A 253 -7.21 12.05 13.88
N GLU A 254 -7.13 13.08 13.04
CA GLU A 254 -8.07 14.22 13.11
C GLU A 254 -9.50 13.85 12.66
N ILE A 255 -9.64 12.95 11.67
CA ILE A 255 -10.94 12.59 11.13
C ILE A 255 -11.63 11.48 11.93
N SER A 256 -10.89 10.48 12.41
CA SER A 256 -11.47 9.30 13.09
C SER A 256 -10.96 9.06 14.50
N GLY A 257 -9.91 9.73 14.92
CA GLY A 257 -9.25 9.50 16.22
C GLY A 257 -9.83 10.29 17.40
N SER A 258 -10.36 11.50 17.16
CA SER A 258 -10.88 12.35 18.23
C SER A 258 -12.21 11.81 18.79
N PRO A 259 -12.38 11.70 20.13
CA PRO A 259 -13.65 11.29 20.73
C PRO A 259 -14.83 12.18 20.39
N GLU A 260 -14.58 13.46 20.09
CA GLU A 260 -15.59 14.51 19.92
C GLU A 260 -16.07 14.66 18.47
N SER A 261 -15.24 14.27 17.48
CA SER A 261 -15.53 14.46 16.05
C SER A 261 -15.34 13.19 15.22
N ARG A 262 -15.52 12.03 15.80
CA ARG A 262 -15.29 10.75 15.11
C ARG A 262 -16.21 10.55 13.93
N LEU A 263 -15.63 10.61 12.73
CA LEU A 263 -16.28 10.08 11.56
C LEU A 263 -15.86 8.60 11.41
N PRO A 264 -16.79 7.71 11.07
CA PRO A 264 -16.48 6.30 10.86
C PRO A 264 -15.78 6.10 9.48
N ILE A 265 -14.62 6.73 9.30
CA ILE A 265 -13.84 6.70 8.07
C ILE A 265 -12.43 6.27 8.45
N ARG A 266 -11.93 5.20 7.87
CA ARG A 266 -10.56 4.73 8.06
C ARG A 266 -9.64 5.37 7.03
N ILE A 267 -8.43 5.73 7.42
CA ILE A 267 -7.45 6.34 6.51
C ILE A 267 -6.12 5.61 6.69
N ASN A 268 -5.68 4.93 5.64
CA ASN A 268 -4.47 4.12 5.65
C ASN A 268 -3.57 4.47 4.46
N ASN A 269 -2.37 3.96 4.50
CA ASN A 269 -1.38 4.12 3.46
C ASN A 269 -0.87 2.75 3.01
N ILE A 270 -0.68 2.58 1.71
CA ILE A 270 0.12 1.50 1.14
C ILE A 270 1.44 2.13 0.68
N ALA A 271 2.56 1.55 1.08
CA ALA A 271 3.90 1.93 0.65
C ALA A 271 4.48 0.84 -0.27
N PRO A 272 4.30 0.96 -1.59
CA PRO A 272 4.84 0.01 -2.54
C PRO A 272 6.36 0.07 -2.62
N GLY A 273 6.98 -1.08 -2.88
CA GLY A 273 8.30 -1.17 -3.48
C GLY A 273 8.24 -0.92 -4.99
N VAL A 274 9.03 -1.64 -5.75
CA VAL A 274 9.07 -1.49 -7.20
C VAL A 274 7.98 -2.33 -7.84
N PHE A 275 7.05 -1.65 -8.50
CA PHE A 275 5.98 -2.22 -9.33
C PHE A 275 6.08 -1.68 -10.75
N PRO A 276 5.65 -2.44 -11.77
CA PRO A 276 5.56 -1.96 -13.14
C PRO A 276 4.57 -0.79 -13.25
N SER A 277 5.07 0.35 -13.76
CA SER A 277 4.28 1.57 -13.97
C SER A 277 5.01 2.50 -14.93
N GLU A 278 4.34 3.46 -15.53
CA GLU A 278 4.99 4.50 -16.36
C GLU A 278 6.09 5.24 -15.58
N MET A 279 5.93 5.43 -14.27
CA MET A 279 6.96 6.05 -13.42
C MET A 279 8.26 5.23 -13.36
N THR A 280 8.20 3.90 -13.50
CA THR A 280 9.35 2.98 -13.40
C THR A 280 9.92 2.56 -14.73
N THR A 281 9.16 2.67 -15.83
CA THR A 281 9.54 2.23 -17.17
C THR A 281 9.56 3.36 -18.22
N GLY A 282 8.93 4.50 -17.93
CA GLY A 282 8.75 5.62 -18.85
C GLY A 282 7.48 5.54 -19.69
N GLU A 283 6.96 4.34 -19.96
CA GLU A 283 5.82 4.11 -20.84
C GLU A 283 4.94 2.93 -20.41
N SER A 284 3.77 2.82 -21.02
CA SER A 284 2.86 1.68 -20.94
C SER A 284 2.49 1.21 -22.35
N ASP A 285 2.14 -0.06 -22.47
CA ASP A 285 1.70 -0.70 -23.72
C ASP A 285 0.24 -0.32 -24.08
N GLU A 286 -0.28 -0.95 -25.13
CA GLU A 286 -1.66 -0.76 -25.58
C GLU A 286 -2.71 -1.18 -24.55
N MET A 287 -2.35 -2.04 -23.59
CA MET A 287 -3.17 -2.46 -22.46
C MET A 287 -3.02 -1.55 -21.24
N GLN A 288 -2.31 -0.42 -21.36
CA GLN A 288 -1.95 0.49 -20.26
C GLN A 288 -1.12 -0.21 -19.17
N LYS A 289 -0.39 -1.28 -19.53
CA LYS A 289 0.52 -2.04 -18.65
C LYS A 289 1.97 -1.69 -18.94
N SER A 290 2.78 -1.73 -17.90
CA SER A 290 4.23 -1.58 -17.98
C SER A 290 4.89 -2.91 -17.64
N TYR A 291 6.12 -3.12 -18.10
CA TYR A 291 6.87 -4.34 -17.84
C TYR A 291 8.26 -4.03 -17.28
N ILE A 292 8.64 -4.73 -16.22
CA ILE A 292 9.99 -4.68 -15.64
C ILE A 292 10.59 -6.08 -15.69
N PRO A 293 11.75 -6.29 -16.36
CA PRO A 293 12.44 -7.57 -16.36
C PRO A 293 12.82 -8.01 -14.95
N LYS A 294 12.55 -9.28 -14.63
CA LYS A 294 12.82 -9.87 -13.31
C LYS A 294 14.31 -9.73 -12.94
N GLU A 295 15.19 -9.91 -13.90
CA GLU A 295 16.65 -9.88 -13.76
C GLU A 295 17.15 -8.54 -13.20
N LYS A 296 16.47 -7.45 -13.51
CA LYS A 296 16.80 -6.09 -13.00
C LYS A 296 16.71 -6.01 -11.47
N TYR A 297 15.91 -6.88 -10.84
CA TYR A 297 15.66 -6.87 -9.40
C TYR A 297 16.08 -8.14 -8.66
N GLU A 298 16.64 -9.12 -9.36
CA GLU A 298 17.06 -10.41 -8.77
C GLU A 298 18.05 -10.23 -7.61
N LYS A 299 18.93 -9.22 -7.70
CA LYS A 299 19.92 -8.90 -6.65
C LYS A 299 19.55 -7.69 -5.78
N LYS A 300 18.42 -7.02 -6.07
CA LYS A 300 18.04 -5.76 -5.39
C LYS A 300 17.01 -5.96 -4.29
N THR A 301 16.20 -7.01 -4.37
CA THR A 301 15.17 -7.29 -3.37
C THR A 301 15.26 -8.74 -2.89
N PRO A 302 14.96 -9.02 -1.61
CA PRO A 302 14.89 -10.38 -1.11
C PRO A 302 13.94 -11.29 -1.89
N ALA A 303 12.83 -10.75 -2.40
CA ALA A 303 11.89 -11.47 -3.27
C ALA A 303 12.45 -11.80 -4.67
N ARG A 304 13.58 -11.20 -5.05
CA ARG A 304 14.29 -11.38 -6.34
C ARG A 304 13.44 -11.10 -7.58
N ARG A 305 12.44 -10.22 -7.45
CA ARG A 305 11.55 -9.78 -8.53
C ARG A 305 10.89 -8.45 -8.19
N PRO A 306 10.39 -7.71 -9.18
CA PRO A 306 9.45 -6.62 -8.94
C PRO A 306 8.11 -7.19 -8.44
N GLY A 307 7.28 -6.33 -7.87
CA GLY A 307 5.90 -6.66 -7.53
C GLY A 307 5.09 -6.99 -8.78
N LYS A 308 4.09 -7.86 -8.63
CA LYS A 308 3.11 -8.20 -9.65
C LYS A 308 1.77 -7.50 -9.36
N ASP A 309 0.90 -7.48 -10.36
CA ASP A 309 -0.44 -6.90 -10.23
C ASP A 309 -1.23 -7.53 -9.08
N GLU A 310 -1.12 -8.86 -8.89
CA GLU A 310 -1.80 -9.60 -7.84
C GLU A 310 -1.26 -9.27 -6.45
N ASP A 311 0.04 -8.96 -6.31
CA ASP A 311 0.63 -8.54 -5.03
C ASP A 311 0.01 -7.20 -4.59
N MET A 312 -0.16 -6.26 -5.52
CA MET A 312 -0.82 -4.98 -5.23
C MET A 312 -2.32 -5.15 -5.03
N GLY A 313 -2.98 -5.95 -5.86
CA GLY A 313 -4.41 -6.25 -5.74
C GLY A 313 -4.77 -6.79 -4.36
N SER A 314 -3.99 -7.75 -3.85
CA SER A 314 -4.22 -8.31 -2.52
C SER A 314 -4.04 -7.26 -1.40
N ALA A 315 -3.04 -6.38 -1.52
CA ALA A 315 -2.82 -5.29 -0.56
C ALA A 315 -3.97 -4.26 -0.58
N VAL A 316 -4.48 -3.93 -1.75
CA VAL A 316 -5.65 -3.03 -1.92
C VAL A 316 -6.90 -3.65 -1.28
N LEU A 317 -7.20 -4.92 -1.55
CA LEU A 317 -8.33 -5.61 -0.93
C LEU A 317 -8.18 -5.66 0.59
N PHE A 318 -7.00 -6.01 1.11
CA PHE A 318 -6.73 -6.01 2.54
C PHE A 318 -6.97 -4.64 3.17
N ALA A 319 -6.40 -3.56 2.60
CA ALA A 319 -6.56 -2.22 3.14
C ALA A 319 -8.02 -1.71 3.03
N ALA A 320 -8.74 -2.10 1.98
CA ALA A 320 -10.14 -1.74 1.78
C ALA A 320 -11.06 -2.44 2.77
N THR A 321 -10.89 -3.74 3.00
CA THR A 321 -11.86 -4.58 3.72
C THR A 321 -11.57 -4.78 5.20
N ASN A 322 -10.31 -4.63 5.65
CA ASN A 322 -9.96 -4.77 7.05
C ASN A 322 -10.49 -3.59 7.89
N GLN A 323 -11.62 -3.81 8.57
CA GLN A 323 -12.33 -2.77 9.33
C GLN A 323 -11.60 -2.32 10.61
N TYR A 324 -10.53 -3.03 11.01
CA TYR A 324 -9.74 -2.71 12.20
C TYR A 324 -8.41 -2.00 11.87
N LEU A 325 -8.12 -1.78 10.57
CA LEU A 325 -6.93 -1.09 10.10
C LEU A 325 -7.22 0.40 9.96
N ASN A 326 -6.55 1.26 10.76
CA ASN A 326 -6.64 2.72 10.68
C ASN A 326 -5.31 3.39 11.06
N GLY A 327 -4.89 4.42 10.33
CA GLY A 327 -3.66 5.19 10.57
C GLY A 327 -2.36 4.42 10.24
N GLN A 328 -2.44 3.29 9.53
CA GLN A 328 -1.31 2.41 9.30
C GLN A 328 -0.68 2.60 7.92
N THR A 329 0.60 2.25 7.83
CA THR A 329 1.33 2.11 6.55
C THR A 329 1.61 0.64 6.30
N VAL A 330 1.02 0.11 5.25
CA VAL A 330 1.22 -1.28 4.80
C VAL A 330 2.32 -1.29 3.75
N VAL A 331 3.48 -1.85 4.08
CA VAL A 331 4.62 -1.98 3.16
C VAL A 331 4.46 -3.22 2.30
N VAL A 332 4.59 -3.06 0.96
CA VAL A 332 4.49 -4.15 -0.02
C VAL A 332 5.65 -4.02 -1.00
N ASP A 333 6.81 -4.59 -0.66
CA ASP A 333 8.09 -4.23 -1.27
C ASP A 333 9.04 -5.40 -1.58
N GLY A 334 8.60 -6.62 -1.38
CA GLY A 334 9.45 -7.80 -1.55
C GLY A 334 10.64 -7.87 -0.59
N GLY A 335 10.58 -7.15 0.56
CA GLY A 335 11.62 -7.10 1.58
C GLY A 335 12.70 -6.04 1.32
N TYR A 336 12.46 -5.08 0.43
CA TYR A 336 13.45 -4.05 0.12
C TYR A 336 13.81 -3.20 1.36
N VAL A 337 12.82 -2.74 2.13
CA VAL A 337 13.05 -1.95 3.36
C VAL A 337 13.85 -2.74 4.38
N LEU A 338 13.60 -4.04 4.50
CA LEU A 338 14.36 -4.93 5.38
C LEU A 338 15.84 -4.98 5.00
N ALA A 339 16.13 -5.04 3.69
CA ALA A 339 17.51 -5.10 3.19
C ALA A 339 18.22 -3.74 3.19
N ALA A 340 17.52 -2.65 2.85
CA ALA A 340 18.09 -1.31 2.73
C ALA A 340 18.18 -0.56 4.08
N GLY A 341 17.39 -0.96 5.06
CA GLY A 341 17.20 -0.26 6.34
C GLY A 341 16.28 0.96 6.21
N SER A 342 15.60 1.25 7.31
CA SER A 342 14.67 2.39 7.45
C SER A 342 15.25 3.49 8.35
N VAL A 343 14.64 4.67 8.33
CA VAL A 343 14.84 5.73 9.34
C VAL A 343 14.03 5.44 10.59
#